data_a396cfd053d2206524ae6aa73e80f21f
#
_entry.id   a396cfd053d2206524ae6aa73e80f21f
#
_cell.length_a   1.000
_cell.length_b   1.000
_cell.length_c   1.000
_cell.angle_alpha   90.00
_cell.angle_beta   90.00
_cell.angle_gamma   90.00
#
_symmetry.space_group_name_H-M   'P 1'
#
loop_
_entity.id
_entity.type
_entity.pdbx_description
1 polymer ?
#
loop_
_entity_poly.entity_id
_entity_poly.type
_entity_poly.pdbx_seq_one_letter_code
_entity_poly.pdbx_strand_id
1 'polypeptide(L)' 'MIDETVTRLDKFAAPYGREVTLENVVYENGMRVLRIHIREGNRFTVMDVNDAIASQWGDVMSTWARQGPAGD' A
#
# COMPACT_ATOMS: atom_id res chain seq x y z
N MET A 1 18.38 -7.04 -17.07
CA MET A 1 18.37 -7.73 -15.78
C MET A 1 17.58 -6.93 -14.77
N ILE A 2 16.79 -7.59 -13.99
CA ILE A 2 15.97 -6.92 -12.98
C ILE A 2 16.80 -6.71 -11.74
N ASP A 3 16.86 -5.45 -11.30
CA ASP A 3 17.68 -5.07 -10.16
C ASP A 3 16.81 -4.70 -8.98
N GLU A 4 15.71 -5.42 -8.82
CA GLU A 4 14.84 -5.17 -7.68
C GLU A 4 14.41 -6.48 -7.04
N THR A 5 14.25 -6.45 -5.73
CA THR A 5 13.74 -7.57 -4.96
C THR A 5 12.39 -7.16 -4.42
N VAL A 6 11.38 -7.97 -4.71
CA VAL A 6 10.00 -7.69 -4.31
C VAL A 6 9.57 -8.70 -3.25
N THR A 7 9.11 -8.20 -2.11
CA THR A 7 8.60 -9.04 -1.03
C THR A 7 7.19 -8.59 -0.69
N ARG A 8 6.25 -9.51 -0.77
CA ARG A 8 4.87 -9.19 -0.39
C ARG A 8 4.76 -9.06 1.12
N LEU A 9 4.21 -7.93 1.56
CA LEU A 9 3.99 -7.66 2.98
C LEU A 9 2.61 -8.13 3.41
N ASP A 10 1.59 -7.85 2.60
CA ASP A 10 0.22 -8.20 2.93
C ASP A 10 -0.65 -8.15 1.70
N LYS A 11 -1.78 -8.84 1.78
CA LYS A 11 -2.78 -8.84 0.73
C LYS A 11 -4.13 -8.96 1.41
N PHE A 12 -5.02 -8.03 1.10
CA PHE A 12 -6.33 -8.01 1.77
C PHE A 12 -7.42 -7.52 0.84
N ALA A 13 -8.64 -7.91 1.18
CA ALA A 13 -9.81 -7.48 0.42
C ALA A 13 -10.20 -6.07 0.86
N ALA A 14 -10.65 -5.29 -0.11
CA ALA A 14 -11.20 -3.98 0.14
C ALA A 14 -12.67 -3.99 -0.30
N PRO A 15 -13.46 -2.98 0.08
CA PRO A 15 -14.87 -2.94 -0.29
C PRO A 15 -15.09 -2.99 -1.81
N TYR A 16 -16.24 -3.52 -2.18
CA TYR A 16 -16.71 -3.56 -3.57
C TYR A 16 -15.85 -4.42 -4.48
N GLY A 17 -15.36 -5.54 -3.94
CA GLY A 17 -14.63 -6.50 -4.77
C GLY A 17 -13.24 -6.10 -5.16
N ARG A 18 -12.67 -5.12 -4.48
CA ARG A 18 -11.28 -4.72 -4.71
C ARG A 18 -10.33 -5.56 -3.90
N GLU A 19 -9.11 -5.64 -4.36
CA GLU A 19 -8.06 -6.37 -3.66
C GLU A 19 -6.82 -5.50 -3.61
N VAL A 20 -6.21 -5.40 -2.44
CA VAL A 20 -5.02 -4.58 -2.23
C VAL A 20 -3.86 -5.46 -1.84
N THR A 21 -2.73 -5.28 -2.51
CA THR A 21 -1.49 -5.97 -2.17
C THR A 21 -0.43 -4.92 -1.87
N LEU A 22 0.27 -5.10 -0.76
CA LEU A 22 1.38 -4.21 -0.37
C LEU A 22 2.68 -4.98 -0.49
N GLU A 23 3.66 -4.36 -1.12
CA GLU A 23 4.96 -4.98 -1.36
C GLU A 23 6.10 -4.06 -0.97
N ASN A 24 7.15 -4.65 -0.41
CA ASN A 24 8.42 -3.97 -0.22
C ASN A 24 9.26 -4.21 -1.47
N VAL A 25 9.66 -3.15 -2.14
CA VAL A 25 10.50 -3.25 -3.33
C VAL A 25 11.84 -2.61 -3.02
N VAL A 26 12.89 -3.39 -3.13
CA VAL A 26 14.25 -2.91 -2.87
C VAL A 26 15.03 -2.92 -4.19
N TYR A 27 15.58 -1.78 -4.56
CA TYR A 27 16.37 -1.64 -5.76
C TYR A 27 17.83 -1.97 -5.50
N GLU A 28 18.58 -2.20 -6.56
CA GLU A 28 19.98 -2.58 -6.48
C GLU A 28 20.81 -1.58 -5.65
N ASN A 29 20.50 -0.30 -5.75
CA ASN A 29 21.24 0.74 -5.02
C ASN A 29 20.84 0.85 -3.54
N GLY A 30 19.98 -0.04 -3.06
CA GLY A 30 19.54 -0.02 -1.67
C GLY A 30 18.31 0.83 -1.40
N MET A 31 17.85 1.61 -2.35
CA MET A 31 16.61 2.36 -2.19
C MET A 31 15.43 1.41 -2.16
N ARG A 32 14.42 1.76 -1.39
CA ARG A 32 13.21 0.95 -1.33
C ARG A 32 11.97 1.81 -1.43
N VAL A 33 10.91 1.20 -1.91
CA VAL A 33 9.58 1.83 -1.94
C VAL A 33 8.55 0.83 -1.45
N LEU A 34 7.43 1.34 -0.97
CA LEU A 34 6.25 0.54 -0.70
C LEU A 34 5.40 0.58 -1.97
N ARG A 35 5.17 -0.57 -2.56
CA ARG A 35 4.36 -0.67 -3.78
C ARG A 35 2.96 -1.13 -3.42
N ILE A 36 1.99 -0.36 -3.85
CA ILE A 36 0.58 -0.62 -3.58
C ILE A 36 -0.07 -1.06 -4.89
N HIS A 37 -0.59 -2.27 -4.91
CA HIS A 37 -1.36 -2.78 -6.03
C HIS A 37 -2.82 -2.80 -5.65
N ILE A 38 -3.68 -2.23 -6.49
CA ILE A 38 -5.12 -2.28 -6.28
C ILE A 38 -5.73 -2.91 -7.51
N ARG A 39 -6.44 -4.01 -7.32
CA ARG A 39 -7.14 -4.69 -8.40
C ARG A 39 -8.64 -4.49 -8.26
N GLU A 40 -9.27 -4.05 -9.35
CA GLU A 40 -10.71 -3.89 -9.45
C GLU A 40 -11.17 -4.62 -10.71
N GLY A 41 -11.57 -5.87 -10.58
CA GLY A 41 -11.90 -6.68 -11.74
C GLY A 41 -10.70 -6.82 -12.66
N ASN A 42 -10.81 -6.26 -13.87
CA ASN A 42 -9.71 -6.29 -14.85
C ASN A 42 -8.82 -5.06 -14.79
N ARG A 43 -9.08 -4.16 -13.87
CA ARG A 43 -8.31 -2.92 -13.75
C ARG A 43 -7.29 -3.05 -12.65
N PHE A 44 -6.10 -2.51 -12.90
CA PHE A 44 -5.02 -2.53 -11.93
C PHE A 44 -4.48 -1.12 -11.76
N THR A 45 -4.27 -0.73 -10.51
CA THR A 45 -3.60 0.51 -10.18
C THR A 45 -2.37 0.17 -9.36
N VAL A 46 -1.23 0.72 -9.74
CA VAL A 46 0.02 0.50 -9.02
C VAL A 46 0.60 1.86 -8.70
N MET A 47 0.98 2.04 -7.43
CA MET A 47 1.66 3.28 -7.05
C MET A 47 2.72 2.96 -6.01
N ASP A 48 3.81 3.72 -6.07
CA ASP A 48 4.92 3.56 -5.14
C ASP A 48 4.98 4.77 -4.24
N VAL A 49 5.21 4.53 -2.96
CA VAL A 49 5.36 5.60 -1.98
C VAL A 49 6.64 5.38 -1.18
N ASN A 50 7.18 6.47 -0.67
CA ASN A 50 8.39 6.40 0.16
C ASN A 50 8.01 6.32 1.65
N ASP A 51 9.03 6.25 2.49
CA ASP A 51 8.86 6.11 3.94
C ASP A 51 7.97 7.20 4.52
N ALA A 52 8.24 8.44 4.16
CA ALA A 52 7.52 9.58 4.74
C ALA A 52 6.05 9.57 4.35
N ILE A 53 5.76 9.28 3.09
CA ILE A 53 4.37 9.20 2.60
C ILE A 53 3.65 8.02 3.24
N ALA A 54 4.31 6.87 3.31
CA ALA A 54 3.70 5.69 3.93
C ALA A 54 3.37 5.95 5.39
N SER A 55 4.28 6.57 6.12
CA SER A 55 4.06 6.91 7.52
C SER A 55 2.90 7.89 7.67
N GLN A 56 2.85 8.91 6.85
CA GLN A 56 1.78 9.91 6.90
C GLN A 56 0.42 9.27 6.61
N TRP A 57 0.34 8.46 5.56
CA TRP A 57 -0.91 7.81 5.20
C TRP A 57 -1.36 6.85 6.29
N GLY A 58 -0.42 6.08 6.84
CA GLY A 58 -0.73 5.14 7.91
C GLY A 58 -1.26 5.84 9.14
N ASP A 59 -0.68 6.97 9.51
CA ASP A 59 -1.13 7.76 10.66
C ASP A 59 -2.54 8.30 10.44
N VAL A 60 -2.79 8.85 9.26
CA VAL A 60 -4.12 9.38 8.93
C VAL A 60 -5.17 8.28 8.96
N MET A 61 -4.86 7.14 8.35
CA MET A 61 -5.79 6.00 8.33
C MET A 61 -6.06 5.49 9.73
N SER A 62 -5.02 5.34 10.53
CA SER A 62 -5.16 4.85 11.90
C SER A 62 -5.97 5.81 12.75
N THR A 63 -5.71 7.10 12.60
CA THR A 63 -6.44 8.13 13.34
C THR A 63 -7.91 8.11 12.97
N TRP A 64 -8.21 8.04 11.69
CA TRP A 64 -9.59 7.98 11.21
C TRP A 64 -10.31 6.75 11.79
N ALA A 65 -9.64 5.60 11.77
CA ALA A 65 -10.25 4.36 12.26
C ALA A 65 -10.57 4.43 13.75
N ARG A 66 -9.72 5.09 14.53
CA ARG A 66 -9.91 5.22 15.97
C ARG A 66 -10.98 6.24 16.35
N GLN A 67 -11.35 7.14 15.45
CA GLN A 67 -12.38 8.16 15.73
C GLN A 67 -13.77 7.54 15.88
N GLY A 68 -13.97 6.40 15.23
CA GLY A 68 -15.26 5.75 15.29
C GLY A 68 -16.31 6.41 14.41
N PRO A 69 -17.58 6.05 14.60
CA PRO A 69 -18.65 6.57 13.75
C PRO A 69 -18.80 8.08 13.85
N ALA A 70 -19.22 8.68 12.73
CA ALA A 70 -19.43 10.12 12.68
C ALA A 70 -20.55 10.53 13.63
N GLY A 71 -20.43 11.74 14.13
CA GLY A 71 -21.45 12.29 15.03
C GLY A 71 -21.26 11.96 16.50
N ASP A 72 -20.22 11.26 16.78
CA ASP A 72 -19.89 10.89 18.16
C ASP A 72 -19.18 12.02 18.87
#